data_14c50d5ec6f34ad213e215a779f644f4
#
_entry.id   14c50d5ec6f34ad213e215a779f644f4
#
_cell.length_a   1.000
_cell.length_b   1.000
_cell.length_c   1.000
_cell.angle_alpha   90.00
_cell.angle_beta   90.00
_cell.angle_gamma   90.00
#
_symmetry.space_group_name_H-M   'P 1'
#
loop_
_entity.id
_entity.type
_entity.pdbx_description
1 polymer ?
#
loop_
_entity_poly.entity_id
_entity_poly.type
_entity_poly.pdbx_seq_one_letter_code
_entity_poly.pdbx_strand_id
1 'polypeptide(L)'
;LENINEKFSQGEVIALVGKNGAGKTTFSRALCGLHKEIKGDFLRDGRIISKKTRQKISYMVMQDVNYELFAESVKAECSFGIKNPYANLVAETMAALELTPFSERHPGTLSGGQKQRLAVAVGQICKKELIVFDEPTSGLDYESMERVAKIVRKLSEQGKILFIVTHDYEFFCRTCSRMLV
;
A
#
# COMPACT_ATOMS: atom_id res chain seq x y z
N LEU A 1 -13.62 -7.14 -15.11
CA LEU A 1 -14.10 -7.45 -13.75
C LEU A 1 -15.61 -7.23 -13.73
N GLU A 2 -16.35 -8.30 -13.58
CA GLU A 2 -17.81 -8.28 -13.54
C GLU A 2 -18.31 -9.02 -12.29
N ASN A 3 -19.44 -8.58 -11.76
CA ASN A 3 -20.15 -9.26 -10.65
C ASN A 3 -19.35 -9.39 -9.33
N ILE A 4 -18.51 -8.40 -8.98
CA ILE A 4 -17.87 -8.36 -7.68
C ILE A 4 -18.88 -7.85 -6.66
N ASN A 5 -19.30 -8.71 -5.73
CA ASN A 5 -20.17 -8.35 -4.61
C ASN A 5 -19.51 -8.86 -3.32
N GLU A 6 -18.60 -8.07 -2.79
CA GLU A 6 -17.74 -8.45 -1.68
C GLU A 6 -17.81 -7.44 -0.55
N LYS A 7 -17.69 -7.95 0.68
CA LYS A 7 -17.65 -7.14 1.90
C LYS A 7 -16.31 -7.37 2.60
N PHE A 8 -15.68 -6.29 3.03
CA PHE A 8 -14.38 -6.30 3.70
C PHE A 8 -14.51 -5.64 5.08
N SER A 9 -13.81 -6.21 6.05
CA SER A 9 -13.82 -5.76 7.44
C SER A 9 -12.50 -5.11 7.83
N GLN A 10 -12.55 -4.30 8.86
CA GLN A 10 -11.32 -3.71 9.42
C GLN A 10 -10.36 -4.82 9.89
N GLY A 11 -9.08 -4.62 9.61
CA GLY A 11 -8.03 -5.59 9.93
C GLY A 11 -7.86 -6.72 8.92
N GLU A 12 -8.70 -6.82 7.88
CA GLU A 12 -8.51 -7.84 6.85
C GLU A 12 -7.32 -7.50 5.94
N VAL A 13 -6.53 -8.53 5.60
CA VAL A 13 -5.50 -8.49 4.58
C VAL A 13 -5.91 -9.42 3.44
N ILE A 14 -6.29 -8.83 2.31
CA ILE A 14 -6.88 -9.52 1.17
C ILE A 14 -5.87 -9.63 0.04
N ALA A 15 -5.50 -10.85 -0.32
CA ALA A 15 -4.72 -11.08 -1.54
C ALA A 15 -5.59 -11.00 -2.79
N LEU A 16 -5.16 -10.24 -3.78
CA LEU A 16 -5.73 -10.26 -5.13
C LEU A 16 -4.90 -11.21 -5.99
N VAL A 17 -5.49 -12.32 -6.35
CA VAL A 17 -4.82 -13.40 -7.09
C VAL A 17 -5.43 -13.54 -8.47
N GLY A 18 -4.66 -13.97 -9.45
CA GLY A 18 -5.13 -14.20 -10.81
C GLY A 18 -4.02 -14.02 -11.84
N LYS A 19 -4.25 -14.51 -13.05
CA LYS A 19 -3.30 -14.39 -14.16
C LYS A 19 -2.96 -12.94 -14.50
N ASN A 20 -1.85 -12.71 -15.19
CA ASN A 20 -1.54 -11.40 -15.74
C ASN A 20 -2.67 -11.00 -16.71
N GLY A 21 -3.10 -9.75 -16.63
CA GLY A 21 -4.25 -9.26 -17.39
C GLY A 21 -5.64 -9.54 -16.78
N ALA A 22 -5.74 -10.29 -15.67
CA ALA A 22 -7.03 -10.57 -15.01
C ALA A 22 -7.72 -9.32 -14.40
N GLY A 23 -7.06 -8.17 -14.41
CA GLY A 23 -7.63 -6.92 -13.94
C GLY A 23 -7.29 -6.57 -12.49
N LYS A 24 -6.32 -7.25 -11.85
CA LYS A 24 -5.90 -6.97 -10.47
C LYS A 24 -5.58 -5.48 -10.23
N THR A 25 -4.70 -4.90 -11.04
CA THR A 25 -4.33 -3.48 -10.96
C THR A 25 -5.51 -2.55 -11.28
N THR A 26 -6.41 -2.95 -12.21
CA THR A 26 -7.63 -2.19 -12.50
C THR A 26 -8.55 -2.16 -11.29
N PHE A 27 -8.75 -3.30 -10.62
CA PHE A 27 -9.52 -3.38 -9.37
C PHE A 27 -8.89 -2.56 -8.25
N SER A 28 -7.58 -2.67 -8.08
CA SER A 28 -6.80 -1.88 -7.11
C SER A 28 -6.99 -0.37 -7.31
N ARG A 29 -6.86 0.09 -8.56
CA ARG A 29 -7.13 1.49 -8.93
C ARG A 29 -8.59 1.89 -8.71
N ALA A 30 -9.51 0.96 -8.95
CA ALA A 30 -10.93 1.18 -8.71
C ALA A 30 -11.22 1.41 -7.22
N LEU A 31 -10.68 0.55 -6.34
CA LEU A 31 -10.77 0.70 -4.89
C LEU A 31 -10.28 2.07 -4.42
N CYS A 32 -9.14 2.51 -4.92
CA CYS A 32 -8.54 3.80 -4.57
C CYS A 32 -9.18 5.01 -5.28
N GLY A 33 -10.20 4.81 -6.12
CA GLY A 33 -10.81 5.91 -6.87
C GLY A 33 -9.89 6.50 -7.94
N LEU A 34 -8.89 5.76 -8.40
CA LEU A 34 -7.94 6.20 -9.44
C LEU A 34 -8.41 5.82 -10.85
N HIS A 35 -9.33 4.86 -10.99
CA HIS A 35 -9.91 4.49 -12.28
C HIS A 35 -11.04 5.45 -12.66
N LYS A 36 -11.11 5.80 -13.97
CA LYS A 36 -12.09 6.78 -14.48
C LYS A 36 -13.50 6.19 -14.64
N GLU A 37 -13.57 4.98 -15.17
CA GLU A 37 -14.83 4.32 -15.54
C GLU A 37 -15.04 3.06 -14.73
N ILE A 38 -15.99 3.08 -13.81
CA ILE A 38 -16.39 1.93 -13.00
C ILE A 38 -17.91 1.87 -13.01
N LYS A 39 -18.43 0.69 -13.32
CA LYS A 39 -19.86 0.37 -13.10
C LYS A 39 -19.95 -0.36 -11.76
N GLY A 40 -20.74 0.17 -10.84
CA GLY A 40 -20.97 -0.39 -9.52
C GLY A 40 -20.76 0.60 -8.38
N ASP A 41 -21.22 0.21 -7.21
CA ASP A 41 -21.23 1.02 -6.01
C ASP A 41 -20.18 0.58 -5.03
N PHE A 42 -19.54 1.54 -4.37
CA PHE A 42 -18.65 1.32 -3.24
C PHE A 42 -19.35 1.84 -1.99
N LEU A 43 -19.52 0.98 -1.01
CA LEU A 43 -20.20 1.31 0.22
C LEU A 43 -19.22 1.36 1.40
N ARG A 44 -19.42 2.33 2.27
CA ARG A 44 -18.79 2.41 3.60
C ARG A 44 -19.90 2.58 4.63
N ASP A 45 -19.96 1.68 5.59
CA ASP A 45 -21.00 1.69 6.63
C ASP A 45 -22.42 1.75 6.04
N GLY A 46 -22.66 0.99 4.95
CA GLY A 46 -23.95 0.92 4.25
C GLY A 46 -24.30 2.13 3.37
N ARG A 47 -23.40 3.12 3.25
CA ARG A 47 -23.60 4.33 2.44
C ARG A 47 -22.68 4.32 1.23
N ILE A 48 -23.24 4.65 0.05
CA ILE A 48 -22.45 4.80 -1.18
C ILE A 48 -21.46 5.94 -1.01
N ILE A 49 -20.19 5.67 -1.32
CA ILE A 49 -19.11 6.65 -1.27
C ILE A 49 -18.65 7.05 -2.67
N SER A 50 -18.39 8.35 -2.83
CA SER A 50 -17.92 8.93 -4.08
C SER A 50 -16.48 8.54 -4.40
N LYS A 51 -16.09 8.69 -5.67
CA LYS A 51 -14.69 8.58 -6.12
C LYS A 51 -13.76 9.46 -5.28
N LYS A 52 -14.14 10.71 -5.02
CA LYS A 52 -13.34 11.66 -4.22
C LYS A 52 -13.17 11.18 -2.78
N THR A 53 -14.20 10.58 -2.20
CA THR A 53 -14.12 9.99 -0.85
C THR A 53 -13.15 8.81 -0.84
N ARG A 54 -13.21 7.90 -1.84
CA ARG A 54 -12.27 6.79 -1.95
C ARG A 54 -10.82 7.26 -2.01
N GLN A 55 -10.49 8.23 -2.85
CA GLN A 55 -9.15 8.85 -2.92
C GLN A 55 -8.69 9.45 -1.58
N LYS A 56 -9.62 9.99 -0.80
CA LYS A 56 -9.30 10.58 0.50
C LYS A 56 -8.96 9.53 1.56
N ILE A 57 -9.66 8.38 1.56
CA ILE A 57 -9.52 7.34 2.58
C ILE A 57 -8.55 6.21 2.20
N SER A 58 -8.09 6.18 0.95
CA SER A 58 -7.19 5.13 0.46
C SER A 58 -5.82 5.65 0.05
N TYR A 59 -4.86 4.73 -0.01
CA TYR A 59 -3.54 4.91 -0.59
C TYR A 59 -3.17 3.66 -1.40
N MET A 60 -2.43 3.83 -2.48
CA MET A 60 -1.97 2.72 -3.30
C MET A 60 -0.46 2.84 -3.47
N VAL A 61 0.26 1.81 -3.06
CA VAL A 61 1.67 1.59 -3.41
C VAL A 61 1.67 0.85 -4.74
N MET A 62 2.21 1.47 -5.78
CA MET A 62 2.22 0.93 -7.14
C MET A 62 3.42 -0.01 -7.35
N GLN A 63 3.32 -0.91 -8.32
CA GLN A 63 4.39 -1.81 -8.71
C GLN A 63 5.65 -1.03 -9.16
N ASP A 64 5.50 0.03 -9.95
CA ASP A 64 6.59 0.92 -10.31
C ASP A 64 6.59 2.16 -9.40
N VAL A 65 7.34 2.06 -8.32
CA VAL A 65 7.48 3.12 -7.30
C VAL A 65 8.15 4.39 -7.81
N ASN A 66 8.78 4.39 -9.00
CA ASN A 66 9.38 5.59 -9.55
C ASN A 66 8.35 6.67 -9.89
N TYR A 67 7.10 6.28 -10.09
CA TYR A 67 6.00 7.22 -10.35
C TYR A 67 5.35 7.79 -9.08
N GLU A 68 5.84 7.43 -7.90
CA GLU A 68 5.23 7.82 -6.62
C GLU A 68 6.15 8.67 -5.74
N LEU A 69 7.45 8.72 -6.04
CA LEU A 69 8.46 9.33 -5.18
C LEU A 69 8.93 10.65 -5.79
N PHE A 70 8.51 11.78 -5.22
CA PHE A 70 8.68 13.12 -5.80
C PHE A 70 9.41 14.11 -4.90
N ALA A 71 9.55 13.83 -3.59
CA ALA A 71 10.13 14.77 -2.65
C ALA A 71 11.66 14.90 -2.83
N GLU A 72 12.22 15.97 -2.28
CA GLU A 72 13.65 16.28 -2.33
C GLU A 72 14.51 15.32 -1.48
N SER A 73 13.92 14.65 -0.48
CA SER A 73 14.60 13.68 0.36
C SER A 73 13.68 12.54 0.80
N VAL A 74 14.27 11.42 1.21
CA VAL A 74 13.56 10.25 1.78
C VAL A 74 12.69 10.67 2.96
N LYS A 75 13.22 11.49 3.86
CA LYS A 75 12.48 12.00 5.02
C LYS A 75 11.33 12.90 4.60
N ALA A 76 11.53 13.78 3.62
CA ALA A 76 10.48 14.63 3.08
C ALA A 76 9.39 13.80 2.40
N GLU A 77 9.76 12.74 1.67
CA GLU A 77 8.80 11.81 1.03
C GLU A 77 7.89 11.16 2.07
N CYS A 78 8.44 10.69 3.20
CA CYS A 78 7.65 10.11 4.30
C CYS A 78 6.62 11.07 4.90
N SER A 79 6.78 12.37 4.68
CA SER A 79 5.90 13.43 5.19
C SER A 79 5.09 14.12 4.10
N PHE A 80 5.30 13.74 2.84
CA PHE A 80 4.72 14.42 1.68
C PHE A 80 3.19 14.37 1.70
N GLY A 81 2.56 15.53 1.56
CA GLY A 81 1.08 15.64 1.55
C GLY A 81 0.39 15.36 2.88
N ILE A 82 1.14 15.15 3.96
CA ILE A 82 0.58 14.88 5.30
C ILE A 82 0.62 16.16 6.14
N LYS A 83 -0.55 16.64 6.55
CA LYS A 83 -0.64 17.74 7.51
C LYS A 83 -0.22 17.23 8.90
N ASN A 84 0.82 17.86 9.48
CA ASN A 84 1.36 17.51 10.80
C ASN A 84 1.76 16.01 10.90
N PRO A 85 2.78 15.57 10.17
CA PRO A 85 3.26 14.21 10.30
C PRO A 85 3.77 13.98 11.72
N TYR A 86 3.43 12.84 12.31
CA TYR A 86 3.98 12.47 13.62
C TYR A 86 5.46 12.14 13.46
N ALA A 87 6.34 13.02 13.91
CA ALA A 87 7.78 12.86 13.77
C ALA A 87 8.29 11.51 14.32
N ASN A 88 7.74 11.05 15.44
CA ASN A 88 8.09 9.76 16.01
C ASN A 88 7.69 8.59 15.08
N LEU A 89 6.48 8.63 14.48
CA LEU A 89 6.03 7.58 13.56
C LEU A 89 6.91 7.55 12.29
N VAL A 90 7.31 8.71 11.78
CA VAL A 90 8.23 8.80 10.63
C VAL A 90 9.57 8.17 10.98
N ALA A 91 10.18 8.56 12.12
CA ALA A 91 11.46 8.04 12.56
C ALA A 91 11.42 6.52 12.82
N GLU A 92 10.41 6.04 13.52
CA GLU A 92 10.20 4.61 13.79
C GLU A 92 10.02 3.80 12.50
N THR A 93 9.22 4.32 11.55
CA THR A 93 8.98 3.64 10.28
C THR A 93 10.22 3.58 9.42
N MET A 94 10.97 4.69 9.35
CA MET A 94 12.24 4.75 8.63
C MET A 94 13.27 3.77 9.23
N ALA A 95 13.36 3.68 10.56
CA ALA A 95 14.24 2.74 11.24
C ALA A 95 13.83 1.29 10.97
N ALA A 96 12.55 0.97 11.08
CA ALA A 96 12.03 -0.38 10.85
C ALA A 96 12.27 -0.90 9.42
N LEU A 97 12.34 0.00 8.43
CA LEU A 97 12.58 -0.30 7.02
C LEU A 97 14.01 0.00 6.56
N GLU A 98 14.94 0.27 7.51
CA GLU A 98 16.36 0.58 7.24
C GLU A 98 16.55 1.75 6.27
N LEU A 99 15.73 2.77 6.39
CA LEU A 99 15.79 3.98 5.56
C LEU A 99 16.53 5.14 6.24
N THR A 100 16.74 5.06 7.56
CA THR A 100 17.40 6.13 8.34
C THR A 100 18.74 6.58 7.76
N PRO A 101 19.65 5.69 7.28
CA PRO A 101 20.93 6.10 6.69
C PRO A 101 20.78 6.91 5.39
N PHE A 102 19.59 6.89 4.80
CA PHE A 102 19.31 7.55 3.52
C PHE A 102 18.40 8.77 3.68
N SER A 103 18.10 9.21 4.92
CA SER A 103 17.08 10.21 5.23
C SER A 103 17.17 11.48 4.39
N GLU A 104 18.39 11.98 4.19
CA GLU A 104 18.66 13.23 3.45
C GLU A 104 18.95 13.00 1.94
N ARG A 105 18.92 11.74 1.47
CA ARG A 105 19.17 11.45 0.06
C ARG A 105 17.90 11.64 -0.76
N HIS A 106 18.07 12.09 -2.01
CA HIS A 106 16.97 12.15 -2.97
C HIS A 106 16.47 10.74 -3.29
N PRO A 107 15.14 10.48 -3.28
CA PRO A 107 14.57 9.15 -3.54
C PRO A 107 15.05 8.53 -4.87
N GLY A 108 15.26 9.33 -5.89
CA GLY A 108 15.78 8.89 -7.18
C GLY A 108 17.14 8.19 -7.13
N THR A 109 17.96 8.45 -6.09
CA THR A 109 19.30 7.85 -5.91
C THR A 109 19.28 6.51 -5.18
N LEU A 110 18.13 6.08 -4.71
CA LEU A 110 17.96 4.81 -4.01
C LEU A 110 17.98 3.63 -4.97
N SER A 111 18.41 2.46 -4.48
CA SER A 111 18.24 1.20 -5.21
C SER A 111 16.74 0.84 -5.33
N GLY A 112 16.38 -0.08 -6.23
CA GLY A 112 15.01 -0.54 -6.39
C GLY A 112 14.37 -1.02 -5.08
N GLY A 113 15.06 -1.87 -4.32
CA GLY A 113 14.57 -2.37 -3.04
C GLY A 113 14.44 -1.26 -1.96
N GLN A 114 15.34 -0.27 -1.96
CA GLN A 114 15.21 0.89 -1.06
C GLN A 114 14.00 1.76 -1.42
N LYS A 115 13.75 1.99 -2.71
CA LYS A 115 12.55 2.69 -3.19
C LYS A 115 11.27 1.96 -2.81
N GLN A 116 11.27 0.62 -2.96
CA GLN A 116 10.12 -0.20 -2.58
C GLN A 116 9.82 -0.08 -1.07
N ARG A 117 10.84 -0.18 -0.22
CA ARG A 117 10.68 0.04 1.22
C ARG A 117 10.20 1.45 1.56
N LEU A 118 10.67 2.46 0.82
CA LEU A 118 10.22 3.85 1.00
C LEU A 118 8.73 4.00 0.66
N ALA A 119 8.25 3.42 -0.45
CA ALA A 119 6.83 3.46 -0.80
C ALA A 119 5.95 2.78 0.26
N VAL A 120 6.41 1.65 0.83
CA VAL A 120 5.75 0.99 1.97
C VAL A 120 5.76 1.89 3.21
N ALA A 121 6.87 2.60 3.49
CA ALA A 121 6.94 3.56 4.59
C ALA A 121 5.89 4.67 4.46
N VAL A 122 5.76 5.26 3.28
CA VAL A 122 4.73 6.27 2.99
C VAL A 122 3.33 5.69 3.23
N GLY A 123 3.07 4.47 2.76
CA GLY A 123 1.81 3.75 2.98
C GLY A 123 1.46 3.59 4.47
N GLN A 124 2.46 3.29 5.32
CA GLN A 124 2.26 3.22 6.77
C GLN A 124 1.97 4.59 7.41
N ILE A 125 2.69 5.62 6.98
CA ILE A 125 2.64 6.95 7.60
C ILE A 125 1.39 7.74 7.18
N CYS A 126 0.85 7.51 5.99
CA CYS A 126 -0.27 8.26 5.42
C CYS A 126 -1.60 8.10 6.18
N LYS A 127 -1.70 7.16 7.14
CA LYS A 127 -2.87 6.94 8.02
C LYS A 127 -4.20 6.77 7.29
N LYS A 128 -4.15 6.19 6.12
CA LYS A 128 -5.38 5.86 5.36
C LYS A 128 -6.09 4.65 5.96
N GLU A 129 -7.38 4.52 5.65
CA GLU A 129 -8.21 3.40 6.12
C GLU A 129 -8.03 2.16 5.25
N LEU A 130 -7.84 2.37 3.95
CA LEU A 130 -7.62 1.33 2.96
C LEU A 130 -6.27 1.56 2.29
N ILE A 131 -5.45 0.52 2.24
CA ILE A 131 -4.15 0.57 1.57
C ILE A 131 -4.05 -0.60 0.59
N VAL A 132 -3.65 -0.29 -0.62
CA VAL A 132 -3.38 -1.29 -1.66
C VAL A 132 -1.87 -1.36 -1.88
N PHE A 133 -1.32 -2.55 -1.84
CA PHE A 133 0.06 -2.84 -2.20
C PHE A 133 0.09 -3.65 -3.49
N ASP A 134 0.66 -3.09 -4.55
CA ASP A 134 0.84 -3.78 -5.83
C ASP A 134 2.31 -4.22 -5.93
N GLU A 135 2.56 -5.53 -5.74
CA GLU A 135 3.88 -6.19 -5.71
C GLU A 135 4.88 -5.57 -4.71
N PRO A 136 4.51 -5.44 -3.41
CA PRO A 136 5.32 -4.70 -2.43
C PRO A 136 6.68 -5.33 -2.10
N THR A 137 6.91 -6.58 -2.49
CA THR A 137 8.15 -7.33 -2.24
C THR A 137 9.00 -7.52 -3.50
N SER A 138 8.58 -6.95 -4.63
CA SER A 138 9.31 -7.09 -5.88
C SER A 138 10.75 -6.57 -5.76
N GLY A 139 11.73 -7.43 -6.06
CA GLY A 139 13.16 -7.12 -6.00
C GLY A 139 13.72 -6.96 -4.58
N LEU A 140 13.00 -7.39 -3.55
CA LEU A 140 13.49 -7.44 -2.17
C LEU A 140 14.16 -8.79 -1.87
N ASP A 141 15.18 -8.73 -1.02
CA ASP A 141 15.71 -9.90 -0.35
C ASP A 141 14.75 -10.37 0.77
N TYR A 142 15.01 -11.57 1.30
CA TYR A 142 14.19 -12.18 2.33
C TYR A 142 14.03 -11.30 3.58
N GLU A 143 15.11 -10.70 4.07
CA GLU A 143 15.04 -9.85 5.27
C GLU A 143 14.20 -8.60 5.03
N SER A 144 14.34 -7.97 3.88
CA SER A 144 13.54 -6.82 3.47
C SER A 144 12.07 -7.19 3.30
N MET A 145 11.76 -8.36 2.71
CA MET A 145 10.40 -8.90 2.62
C MET A 145 9.78 -9.10 4.01
N GLU A 146 10.52 -9.70 4.96
CA GLU A 146 10.06 -9.86 6.35
C GLU A 146 9.76 -8.52 7.04
N ARG A 147 10.55 -7.48 6.79
CA ARG A 147 10.30 -6.13 7.31
C ARG A 147 8.98 -5.57 6.77
N VAL A 148 8.74 -5.73 5.47
CA VAL A 148 7.47 -5.34 4.83
C VAL A 148 6.30 -6.14 5.41
N ALA A 149 6.45 -7.45 5.60
CA ALA A 149 5.44 -8.30 6.21
C ALA A 149 5.07 -7.85 7.63
N LYS A 150 6.06 -7.45 8.45
CA LYS A 150 5.81 -6.88 9.79
C LYS A 150 5.00 -5.59 9.72
N ILE A 151 5.28 -4.71 8.75
CA ILE A 151 4.51 -3.47 8.55
C ILE A 151 3.05 -3.80 8.16
N VAL A 152 2.84 -4.73 7.25
CA VAL A 152 1.50 -5.17 6.83
C VAL A 152 0.70 -5.70 8.03
N ARG A 153 1.31 -6.57 8.85
CA ARG A 153 0.66 -7.08 10.08
C ARG A 153 0.30 -5.96 11.05
N LYS A 154 1.23 -5.04 11.31
CA LYS A 154 0.99 -3.88 12.17
C LYS A 154 -0.16 -3.00 11.66
N LEU A 155 -0.27 -2.79 10.37
CA LEU A 155 -1.38 -2.05 9.76
C LEU A 155 -2.72 -2.78 9.92
N SER A 156 -2.73 -4.09 9.73
CA SER A 156 -3.89 -4.96 9.96
C SER A 156 -4.37 -4.87 11.43
N GLU A 157 -3.45 -5.00 12.39
CA GLU A 157 -3.73 -4.85 13.83
C GLU A 157 -4.28 -3.46 14.19
N GLN A 158 -3.92 -2.43 13.43
CA GLN A 158 -4.47 -1.07 13.55
C GLN A 158 -5.85 -0.90 12.90
N GLY A 159 -6.46 -1.99 12.41
CA GLY A 159 -7.77 -1.99 11.77
C GLY A 159 -7.79 -1.47 10.33
N LYS A 160 -6.64 -1.40 9.65
CA LYS A 160 -6.61 -1.03 8.23
C LYS A 160 -7.11 -2.17 7.35
N ILE A 161 -7.81 -1.84 6.26
CA ILE A 161 -8.17 -2.81 5.23
C ILE A 161 -7.04 -2.79 4.20
N LEU A 162 -6.42 -3.95 3.98
CA LEU A 162 -5.25 -4.06 3.11
C LEU A 162 -5.56 -4.97 1.93
N PHE A 163 -5.25 -4.52 0.72
CA PHE A 163 -5.25 -5.33 -0.48
C PHE A 163 -3.82 -5.52 -0.95
N ILE A 164 -3.46 -6.76 -1.27
CA ILE A 164 -2.12 -7.11 -1.71
C ILE A 164 -2.22 -7.86 -3.04
N VAL A 165 -1.60 -7.31 -4.07
CA VAL A 165 -1.29 -8.04 -5.30
C VAL A 165 0.13 -8.58 -5.14
N THR A 166 0.33 -9.88 -5.18
CA THR A 166 1.67 -10.46 -5.12
C THR A 166 1.74 -11.82 -5.79
N HIS A 167 2.91 -12.13 -6.32
CA HIS A 167 3.31 -13.47 -6.77
C HIS A 167 4.24 -14.16 -5.77
N ASP A 168 4.62 -13.49 -4.70
CA ASP A 168 5.44 -14.02 -3.62
C ASP A 168 4.56 -14.85 -2.67
N TYR A 169 4.64 -16.17 -2.81
CA TYR A 169 3.87 -17.12 -2.01
C TYR A 169 4.21 -17.04 -0.52
N GLU A 170 5.47 -16.82 -0.18
CA GLU A 170 5.90 -16.74 1.21
C GLU A 170 5.35 -15.49 1.88
N PHE A 171 5.43 -14.34 1.21
CA PHE A 171 4.83 -13.10 1.68
C PHE A 171 3.31 -13.23 1.84
N PHE A 172 2.63 -13.86 0.87
CA PHE A 172 1.21 -14.16 0.94
C PHE A 172 0.85 -14.96 2.20
N CYS A 173 1.54 -16.09 2.45
CA CYS A 173 1.29 -16.95 3.61
C CYS A 173 1.52 -16.24 4.95
N ARG A 174 2.41 -15.26 4.98
CA ARG A 174 2.76 -14.52 6.20
C ARG A 174 1.84 -13.35 6.51
N THR A 175 1.10 -12.86 5.55
CA THR A 175 0.38 -11.58 5.67
C THR A 175 -1.11 -11.67 5.39
N CYS A 176 -1.54 -12.49 4.44
CA CYS A 176 -2.91 -12.47 3.96
C CYS A 176 -3.82 -13.40 4.78
N SER A 177 -4.99 -12.89 5.14
CA SER A 177 -6.04 -13.63 5.84
C SER A 177 -7.13 -14.16 4.90
N ARG A 178 -7.20 -13.61 3.68
CA ARG A 178 -8.23 -13.91 2.69
C ARG A 178 -7.67 -13.76 1.27
N MET A 179 -8.26 -14.48 0.33
CA MET A 179 -7.92 -14.41 -1.09
C MET A 179 -9.16 -14.05 -1.91
N LEU A 180 -8.99 -13.17 -2.89
CA LEU A 180 -9.96 -12.84 -3.92
C LEU A 180 -9.35 -13.21 -5.29
N VAL A 181 -10.07 -14.03 -6.07
CA VAL A 181 -9.60 -14.56 -7.36
C VAL A 181 -10.35 -13.92 -8.52
#